data_3d0e1550b6b9379c2d7515ac12cb7c0a
#
_entry.id   3d0e1550b6b9379c2d7515ac12cb7c0a
#
_cell.length_a   1.000
_cell.length_b   1.000
_cell.length_c   1.000
_cell.angle_alpha   90.00
_cell.angle_beta   90.00
_cell.angle_gamma   90.00
#
_symmetry.space_group_name_H-M   'P 1'
#
loop_
_entity.id
_entity.type
_entity.pdbx_description
1 polymer ?
#
loop_
_entity_poly.entity_id
_entity_poly.type
_entity_poly.pdbx_seq_one_letter_code
_entity_poly.pdbx_strand_id
1 'polypeptide(L)'
;DADVHFKFEYNPHPDTEPSYTTSSVTISGTTPTHYSVDIPPQGANTYSSFLFYVETADVAVTMTHVHVHTGVVFSGTFGGTVFDSTANTYTKPAGSEGWAGFANEDASLYPLSFPDGGSITFMGSAAADASVYFRFEANPHPNTEPSYNTVNVAISGATPTHYSVDIPPSANTYNSFLVYVVEEDVAVTMTQIHTHKFGPAPGPVHDGPPVVFSGTFGGSVYDSTANTYTKP
;
A
#
# COMPACT_ATOMS: atom_id res chain seq x y z
N ASP A 1 23.44 0.34 -10.41
CA ASP A 1 22.59 -0.01 -9.28
C ASP A 1 22.96 0.87 -8.09
N ALA A 2 21.98 1.31 -7.31
CA ALA A 2 22.19 2.09 -6.11
C ALA A 2 21.29 1.57 -4.98
N ASP A 3 21.85 1.48 -3.78
CA ASP A 3 21.08 1.17 -2.58
C ASP A 3 20.56 2.46 -1.96
N VAL A 4 19.30 2.45 -1.58
CA VAL A 4 18.60 3.59 -0.96
C VAL A 4 17.80 3.15 0.24
N HIS A 5 17.65 4.03 1.22
CA HIS A 5 16.71 3.85 2.32
C HIS A 5 16.07 5.18 2.75
N PHE A 6 15.00 5.07 3.55
CA PHE A 6 14.32 6.21 4.14
C PHE A 6 14.47 6.20 5.66
N LYS A 7 14.46 7.40 6.24
CA LYS A 7 14.47 7.57 7.69
C LYS A 7 13.39 8.55 8.12
N PHE A 8 12.67 8.18 9.13
CA PHE A 8 11.69 9.01 9.82
C PHE A 8 12.27 9.43 11.17
N GLU A 9 12.16 10.69 11.52
CA GLU A 9 12.67 11.23 12.77
C GLU A 9 11.59 12.03 13.50
N TYR A 10 11.60 11.98 14.83
CA TYR A 10 10.64 12.73 15.65
C TYR A 10 10.71 14.22 15.35
N ASN A 11 11.92 14.78 15.31
CA ASN A 11 12.20 16.14 14.87
C ASN A 11 13.43 16.14 13.95
N PRO A 12 13.65 17.21 13.17
CA PRO A 12 14.93 17.44 12.52
C PRO A 12 16.07 17.51 13.53
N HIS A 13 17.29 17.09 13.08
CA HIS A 13 18.50 17.18 13.93
C HIS A 13 18.56 18.52 14.69
N PRO A 14 18.93 18.55 16.03
CA PRO A 14 19.58 17.44 16.76
C PRO A 14 18.63 16.47 17.49
N ASP A 15 17.35 16.75 17.63
CA ASP A 15 16.41 15.99 18.47
C ASP A 15 15.66 14.91 17.67
N THR A 16 16.41 14.00 17.05
CA THR A 16 15.88 13.06 16.04
C THR A 16 15.14 11.84 16.60
N GLU A 17 15.32 11.53 17.90
CA GLU A 17 14.71 10.32 18.50
C GLU A 17 13.32 10.59 19.12
N PRO A 18 12.38 9.62 19.03
CA PRO A 18 12.51 8.31 18.37
C PRO A 18 12.65 8.43 16.85
N SER A 19 13.42 7.53 16.24
CA SER A 19 13.58 7.45 14.80
C SER A 19 13.34 6.04 14.27
N TYR A 20 13.02 5.93 12.99
CA TYR A 20 12.86 4.67 12.29
C TYR A 20 13.56 4.74 10.93
N THR A 21 14.40 3.74 10.63
CA THR A 21 15.07 3.59 9.35
C THR A 21 14.53 2.35 8.63
N THR A 22 14.13 2.51 7.38
CA THR A 22 13.63 1.38 6.55
C THR A 22 14.77 0.44 6.19
N SER A 23 14.42 -0.76 5.73
CA SER A 23 15.37 -1.59 4.98
C SER A 23 15.83 -0.88 3.71
N SER A 24 17.05 -1.19 3.26
CA SER A 24 17.58 -0.68 1.99
C SER A 24 16.92 -1.39 0.80
N VAL A 25 16.72 -0.65 -0.28
CA VAL A 25 16.22 -1.16 -1.56
C VAL A 25 17.24 -0.85 -2.64
N THR A 26 17.58 -1.85 -3.45
CA THR A 26 18.46 -1.67 -4.61
C THR A 26 17.66 -1.19 -5.81
N ILE A 27 17.92 0.02 -6.26
CA ILE A 27 17.37 0.60 -7.49
C ILE A 27 18.30 0.27 -8.64
N SER A 28 17.77 -0.36 -9.70
CA SER A 28 18.54 -0.80 -10.84
C SER A 28 17.88 -0.43 -12.17
N GLY A 29 18.73 -0.28 -13.22
CA GLY A 29 18.30 0.00 -14.58
C GLY A 29 18.00 1.48 -14.83
N THR A 30 17.70 1.80 -16.08
CA THR A 30 17.42 3.17 -16.56
C THR A 30 15.94 3.41 -16.87
N THR A 31 15.12 2.36 -16.83
CA THR A 31 13.67 2.46 -17.00
C THR A 31 13.02 2.62 -15.63
N PRO A 32 12.17 3.64 -15.43
CA PRO A 32 11.45 3.80 -14.18
C PRO A 32 10.66 2.54 -13.80
N THR A 33 10.90 2.05 -12.59
CA THR A 33 10.25 0.85 -12.03
C THR A 33 9.68 1.23 -10.67
N HIS A 34 8.55 0.65 -10.31
CA HIS A 34 7.92 0.85 -9.01
C HIS A 34 8.67 0.05 -7.92
N TYR A 35 9.00 0.74 -6.83
CA TYR A 35 9.58 0.15 -5.63
C TYR A 35 8.67 0.44 -4.43
N SER A 36 8.55 -0.51 -3.52
CA SER A 36 7.82 -0.38 -2.26
C SER A 36 8.72 -0.76 -1.09
N VAL A 37 8.63 -0.01 -0.01
CA VAL A 37 9.39 -0.26 1.22
C VAL A 37 8.43 -0.26 2.39
N ASP A 38 8.47 -1.34 3.17
CA ASP A 38 7.61 -1.49 4.33
C ASP A 38 8.00 -0.58 5.48
N ILE A 39 6.98 0.04 6.08
CA ILE A 39 7.07 0.73 7.35
C ILE A 39 6.18 -0.05 8.34
N PRO A 40 6.77 -0.90 9.19
CA PRO A 40 5.99 -1.63 10.18
C PRO A 40 5.32 -0.66 11.17
N PRO A 41 4.28 -1.09 11.88
CA PRO A 41 3.61 -0.27 12.88
C PRO A 41 4.60 0.34 13.87
N GLN A 42 4.58 1.66 14.02
CA GLN A 42 5.50 2.42 14.88
C GLN A 42 4.90 2.74 16.27
N GLY A 43 3.79 2.09 16.62
CA GLY A 43 3.09 2.35 17.88
C GLY A 43 2.56 3.77 17.96
N ALA A 44 2.86 4.46 19.07
CA ALA A 44 2.46 5.85 19.29
C ALA A 44 3.48 6.88 18.76
N ASN A 45 4.54 6.45 18.07
CA ASN A 45 5.55 7.37 17.55
C ASN A 45 4.95 8.27 16.46
N THR A 46 5.31 9.53 16.52
CA THR A 46 5.01 10.53 15.48
C THR A 46 6.32 11.06 14.94
N TYR A 47 6.33 11.35 13.64
CA TYR A 47 7.53 11.82 12.95
C TYR A 47 7.23 13.14 12.26
N SER A 48 8.14 14.11 12.39
CA SER A 48 8.04 15.42 11.71
C SER A 48 9.15 15.65 10.69
N SER A 49 10.08 14.69 10.56
CA SER A 49 11.17 14.70 9.58
C SER A 49 11.18 13.40 8.80
N PHE A 50 11.27 13.50 7.47
CA PHE A 50 11.34 12.37 6.55
C PHE A 50 12.53 12.58 5.63
N LEU A 51 13.48 11.65 5.66
CA LEU A 51 14.77 11.73 5.01
C LEU A 51 14.94 10.59 4.01
N PHE A 52 15.68 10.87 2.96
CA PHE A 52 16.08 9.92 1.93
C PHE A 52 17.61 9.84 1.87
N TYR A 53 18.12 8.63 1.81
CA TYR A 53 19.55 8.34 1.72
C TYR A 53 19.87 7.51 0.49
N VAL A 54 20.85 7.96 -0.28
CA VAL A 54 21.53 7.15 -1.29
C VAL A 54 22.78 6.59 -0.62
N GLU A 55 22.91 5.26 -0.54
CA GLU A 55 24.05 4.60 0.13
C GLU A 55 25.24 4.47 -0.81
N THR A 56 24.97 4.23 -2.09
CA THR A 56 25.99 4.04 -3.12
C THR A 56 26.53 5.39 -3.59
N ALA A 57 27.85 5.59 -3.44
CA ALA A 57 28.52 6.82 -3.88
C ALA A 57 28.58 6.92 -5.41
N ASP A 58 28.59 8.15 -5.92
CA ASP A 58 28.77 8.49 -7.34
C ASP A 58 27.71 7.90 -8.31
N VAL A 59 26.58 7.43 -7.77
CA VAL A 59 25.44 6.96 -8.57
C VAL A 59 24.28 7.91 -8.41
N ALA A 60 23.79 8.47 -9.52
CA ALA A 60 22.61 9.30 -9.53
C ALA A 60 21.34 8.44 -9.54
N VAL A 61 20.44 8.66 -8.58
CA VAL A 61 19.15 8.00 -8.45
C VAL A 61 18.04 8.97 -8.83
N THR A 62 17.24 8.62 -9.83
CA THR A 62 16.04 9.38 -10.19
C THR A 62 14.85 8.81 -9.45
N MET A 63 14.14 9.64 -8.71
CA MET A 63 12.90 9.27 -8.03
C MET A 63 11.78 10.21 -8.44
N THR A 64 10.64 9.63 -8.78
CA THR A 64 9.41 10.36 -9.07
C THR A 64 8.27 9.72 -8.31
N HIS A 65 7.25 10.51 -7.94
CA HIS A 65 6.05 10.00 -7.29
C HIS A 65 6.33 9.23 -5.99
N VAL A 66 7.18 9.81 -5.11
CA VAL A 66 7.39 9.24 -3.77
C VAL A 66 6.18 9.57 -2.90
N HIS A 67 5.55 8.53 -2.35
CA HIS A 67 4.39 8.66 -1.46
C HIS A 67 4.59 7.82 -0.21
N VAL A 68 4.06 8.28 0.90
CA VAL A 68 3.95 7.51 2.15
C VAL A 68 2.46 7.21 2.35
N HIS A 69 2.12 5.93 2.40
CA HIS A 69 0.76 5.48 2.61
C HIS A 69 0.68 4.61 3.87
N THR A 70 -0.37 4.79 4.64
CA THR A 70 -0.82 3.75 5.57
C THR A 70 -1.52 2.69 4.73
N GLY A 71 -1.05 1.44 4.79
CA GLY A 71 -1.70 0.35 4.09
C GLY A 71 -3.17 0.19 4.55
N VAL A 72 -4.03 -0.21 3.63
CA VAL A 72 -5.42 -0.53 3.94
C VAL A 72 -5.48 -1.80 4.79
N VAL A 73 -6.27 -1.77 5.87
CA VAL A 73 -6.54 -2.94 6.70
C VAL A 73 -8.07 -3.16 6.75
N PHE A 74 -8.50 -4.41 6.65
CA PHE A 74 -9.91 -4.78 6.75
C PHE A 74 -10.18 -5.37 8.14
N SER A 75 -10.30 -4.52 9.14
CA SER A 75 -10.47 -4.90 10.57
C SER A 75 -11.90 -5.28 10.92
N GLY A 76 -12.88 -4.74 10.22
CA GLY A 76 -14.29 -5.04 10.43
C GLY A 76 -14.65 -6.42 9.90
N THR A 77 -15.15 -7.29 10.77
CA THR A 77 -15.55 -8.67 10.41
C THR A 77 -17.06 -8.80 10.39
N PHE A 78 -17.61 -9.54 9.43
CA PHE A 78 -19.04 -9.81 9.36
C PHE A 78 -19.32 -11.23 8.82
N GLY A 79 -20.49 -11.78 9.16
CA GLY A 79 -20.92 -13.09 8.71
C GLY A 79 -20.15 -14.28 9.30
N GLY A 80 -19.40 -14.08 10.39
CA GLY A 80 -18.65 -15.15 11.06
C GLY A 80 -17.18 -15.25 10.66
N THR A 81 -16.64 -14.29 9.93
CA THR A 81 -15.20 -14.23 9.58
C THR A 81 -14.32 -13.85 10.77
N VAL A 82 -13.03 -14.18 10.70
CA VAL A 82 -12.04 -13.89 11.74
C VAL A 82 -10.85 -13.16 11.13
N PHE A 83 -10.50 -12.02 11.70
CA PHE A 83 -9.27 -11.27 11.40
C PHE A 83 -8.31 -11.34 12.58
N ASP A 84 -7.08 -11.81 12.34
CA ASP A 84 -5.98 -11.74 13.30
C ASP A 84 -5.07 -10.55 12.93
N SER A 85 -5.14 -9.49 13.73
CA SER A 85 -4.37 -8.27 13.52
C SER A 85 -2.88 -8.43 13.79
N THR A 86 -2.45 -9.46 14.52
CA THR A 86 -1.03 -9.72 14.80
C THR A 86 -0.36 -10.39 13.61
N ALA A 87 -1.05 -11.36 13.00
CA ALA A 87 -0.57 -12.09 11.83
C ALA A 87 -1.03 -11.46 10.50
N ASN A 88 -1.91 -10.46 10.52
CA ASN A 88 -2.61 -9.90 9.35
C ASN A 88 -3.27 -10.99 8.51
N THR A 89 -3.95 -11.95 9.17
CA THR A 89 -4.63 -13.06 8.51
C THR A 89 -6.14 -12.89 8.51
N TYR A 90 -6.72 -13.24 7.38
CA TYR A 90 -8.15 -13.18 7.08
C TYR A 90 -8.64 -14.60 6.87
N THR A 91 -9.57 -15.06 7.70
CA THR A 91 -10.10 -16.43 7.64
C THR A 91 -11.62 -16.40 7.58
N LYS A 92 -12.19 -17.18 6.67
CA LYS A 92 -13.61 -17.51 6.63
C LYS A 92 -13.79 -18.93 7.21
N PRO A 93 -14.15 -19.08 8.48
CA PRO A 93 -14.37 -20.40 9.09
C PRO A 93 -15.52 -21.17 8.41
N ALA A 94 -15.46 -22.50 8.46
CA ALA A 94 -16.57 -23.34 8.03
C ALA A 94 -17.86 -22.98 8.78
N GLY A 95 -18.96 -22.90 8.05
CA GLY A 95 -20.26 -22.49 8.59
C GLY A 95 -20.46 -20.98 8.71
N SER A 96 -19.52 -20.16 8.22
CA SER A 96 -19.73 -18.72 8.01
C SER A 96 -20.85 -18.50 7.01
N GLU A 97 -21.49 -17.33 7.10
CA GLU A 97 -22.53 -16.94 6.16
C GLU A 97 -22.00 -16.84 4.72
N GLY A 98 -22.85 -17.09 3.73
CA GLY A 98 -22.46 -17.00 2.31
C GLY A 98 -22.01 -15.61 1.85
N TRP A 99 -22.36 -14.56 2.63
CA TRP A 99 -21.98 -13.17 2.42
C TRP A 99 -20.89 -12.69 3.38
N ALA A 100 -20.25 -13.60 4.12
CA ALA A 100 -19.24 -13.30 5.11
C ALA A 100 -17.98 -12.67 4.50
N GLY A 101 -17.43 -11.66 5.13
CA GLY A 101 -16.26 -10.93 4.63
C GLY A 101 -15.67 -9.97 5.66
N PHE A 102 -14.85 -9.04 5.17
CA PHE A 102 -14.11 -8.08 5.99
C PHE A 102 -14.27 -6.68 5.42
N ALA A 103 -14.43 -5.69 6.28
CA ALA A 103 -14.59 -4.29 5.91
C ALA A 103 -13.38 -3.45 6.35
N ASN A 104 -13.01 -2.48 5.53
CA ASN A 104 -12.15 -1.41 5.99
C ASN A 104 -12.98 -0.41 6.81
N GLU A 105 -12.50 -0.09 8.01
CA GLU A 105 -13.16 0.82 8.95
C GLU A 105 -12.50 2.19 9.05
N ASP A 106 -11.44 2.44 8.27
CA ASP A 106 -10.76 3.74 8.25
C ASP A 106 -11.56 4.76 7.43
N ALA A 107 -12.27 5.63 8.13
CA ALA A 107 -13.08 6.67 7.50
C ALA A 107 -12.25 7.68 6.67
N SER A 108 -10.95 7.80 6.92
CA SER A 108 -10.08 8.71 6.17
C SER A 108 -9.77 8.23 4.75
N LEU A 109 -9.99 6.94 4.47
CA LEU A 109 -9.84 6.37 3.15
C LEU A 109 -10.92 6.84 2.16
N TYR A 110 -12.07 7.30 2.65
CA TYR A 110 -13.25 7.59 1.82
C TYR A 110 -13.46 9.08 1.55
N PRO A 111 -14.08 9.44 0.42
CA PRO A 111 -14.60 8.56 -0.63
C PRO A 111 -13.51 8.07 -1.60
N LEU A 112 -13.65 6.82 -2.05
CA LEU A 112 -12.82 6.28 -3.13
C LEU A 112 -13.49 6.57 -4.49
N SER A 113 -12.71 6.93 -5.52
CA SER A 113 -13.21 7.10 -6.89
C SER A 113 -12.12 6.73 -7.90
N PHE A 114 -12.51 6.14 -9.03
CA PHE A 114 -11.61 5.64 -10.05
C PHE A 114 -12.09 6.07 -11.46
N PRO A 115 -12.15 7.39 -11.76
CA PRO A 115 -12.69 7.87 -13.03
C PRO A 115 -11.90 7.36 -14.25
N ASP A 116 -10.59 7.19 -14.10
CA ASP A 116 -9.70 6.68 -15.15
C ASP A 116 -9.29 5.21 -14.88
N GLY A 117 -9.92 4.55 -13.94
CA GLY A 117 -9.54 3.23 -13.45
C GLY A 117 -8.51 3.30 -12.32
N GLY A 118 -8.02 2.13 -11.93
CA GLY A 118 -7.05 2.00 -10.85
C GLY A 118 -6.58 0.56 -10.69
N SER A 119 -5.90 0.30 -9.58
CA SER A 119 -5.53 -1.04 -9.16
C SER A 119 -5.51 -1.16 -7.64
N ILE A 120 -5.61 -2.39 -7.15
CA ILE A 120 -5.28 -2.76 -5.77
C ILE A 120 -4.00 -3.58 -5.84
N THR A 121 -3.02 -3.23 -5.03
CA THR A 121 -1.79 -4.03 -4.86
C THR A 121 -1.69 -4.51 -3.43
N PHE A 122 -1.11 -5.69 -3.21
CA PHE A 122 -0.87 -6.23 -1.88
C PHE A 122 0.17 -7.34 -1.90
N MET A 123 0.77 -7.60 -0.74
CA MET A 123 1.53 -8.83 -0.49
C MET A 123 0.60 -9.88 0.09
N GLY A 124 0.54 -11.05 -0.53
CA GLY A 124 -0.35 -12.14 -0.13
C GLY A 124 0.38 -13.47 0.02
N SER A 125 -0.06 -14.30 0.98
CA SER A 125 0.35 -15.70 1.13
C SER A 125 -0.75 -16.52 1.79
N ALA A 126 -0.76 -17.83 1.50
CA ALA A 126 -1.65 -18.80 2.15
C ALA A 126 -0.98 -20.18 2.18
N ALA A 127 -1.18 -20.93 3.26
CA ALA A 127 -0.61 -22.28 3.38
C ALA A 127 -1.25 -23.30 2.44
N ALA A 128 -2.48 -23.05 2.00
CA ALA A 128 -3.20 -23.79 0.96
C ALA A 128 -3.71 -22.79 -0.08
N ASP A 129 -4.05 -23.28 -1.28
CA ASP A 129 -4.60 -22.44 -2.32
C ASP A 129 -5.89 -21.76 -1.85
N ALA A 130 -5.96 -20.44 -2.04
CA ALA A 130 -7.09 -19.62 -1.66
C ALA A 130 -7.35 -18.55 -2.74
N SER A 131 -8.53 -17.98 -2.73
CA SER A 131 -8.90 -16.88 -3.60
C SER A 131 -9.48 -15.74 -2.78
N VAL A 132 -9.14 -14.52 -3.16
CA VAL A 132 -9.75 -13.31 -2.60
C VAL A 132 -10.33 -12.45 -3.71
N TYR A 133 -11.36 -11.69 -3.39
CA TYR A 133 -11.80 -10.58 -4.23
C TYR A 133 -12.14 -9.38 -3.38
N PHE A 134 -12.07 -8.22 -3.99
CA PHE A 134 -12.41 -6.96 -3.35
C PHE A 134 -13.77 -6.45 -3.86
N ARG A 135 -14.48 -5.73 -2.98
CA ARG A 135 -15.75 -5.11 -3.32
C ARG A 135 -15.76 -3.66 -2.88
N PHE A 136 -16.16 -2.79 -3.78
CA PHE A 136 -16.45 -1.40 -3.51
C PHE A 136 -17.96 -1.19 -3.51
N GLU A 137 -18.47 -0.40 -2.57
CA GLU A 137 -19.89 -0.09 -2.44
C GLU A 137 -20.08 1.41 -2.28
N ALA A 138 -21.18 1.95 -2.83
CA ALA A 138 -21.48 3.37 -2.72
C ALA A 138 -21.63 3.80 -1.24
N ASN A 139 -22.22 2.94 -0.43
CA ASN A 139 -22.33 3.11 1.03
C ASN A 139 -22.25 1.74 1.70
N PRO A 140 -21.91 1.69 3.01
CA PRO A 140 -22.09 0.46 3.79
C PRO A 140 -23.53 -0.04 3.76
N HIS A 141 -23.69 -1.38 3.93
CA HIS A 141 -25.00 -2.01 4.04
C HIS A 141 -25.96 -1.18 4.93
N PRO A 142 -27.27 -1.00 4.56
CA PRO A 142 -27.99 -1.69 3.49
C PRO A 142 -28.00 -0.99 2.11
N ASN A 143 -27.42 0.17 1.95
CA ASN A 143 -27.52 0.98 0.73
C ASN A 143 -26.25 0.84 -0.14
N THR A 144 -25.89 -0.38 -0.49
CA THR A 144 -24.59 -0.71 -1.09
C THR A 144 -24.42 -0.32 -2.56
N GLU A 145 -25.53 -0.16 -3.30
CA GLU A 145 -25.45 0.13 -4.73
C GLU A 145 -25.28 1.63 -5.06
N PRO A 146 -24.57 1.98 -6.13
CA PRO A 146 -23.84 1.09 -7.05
C PRO A 146 -22.64 0.43 -6.39
N SER A 147 -22.37 -0.82 -6.77
CA SER A 147 -21.22 -1.59 -6.25
C SER A 147 -20.40 -2.19 -7.38
N TYR A 148 -19.14 -2.56 -7.07
CA TYR A 148 -18.22 -3.22 -8.00
C TYR A 148 -17.43 -4.32 -7.28
N ASN A 149 -17.39 -5.52 -7.85
CA ASN A 149 -16.52 -6.62 -7.42
C ASN A 149 -15.36 -6.77 -8.39
N THR A 150 -14.15 -6.92 -7.86
CA THR A 150 -13.00 -7.31 -8.69
C THR A 150 -13.12 -8.77 -9.15
N VAL A 151 -12.27 -9.17 -10.08
CA VAL A 151 -12.01 -10.60 -10.34
C VAL A 151 -11.39 -11.25 -9.11
N ASN A 152 -11.55 -12.58 -8.98
CA ASN A 152 -10.85 -13.35 -7.97
C ASN A 152 -9.34 -13.36 -8.23
N VAL A 153 -8.57 -13.17 -7.18
CA VAL A 153 -7.10 -13.28 -7.17
C VAL A 153 -6.75 -14.58 -6.46
N ALA A 154 -6.13 -15.51 -7.18
CA ALA A 154 -5.66 -16.76 -6.59
C ALA A 154 -4.37 -16.50 -5.79
N ILE A 155 -4.35 -16.91 -4.52
CA ILE A 155 -3.21 -16.78 -3.61
C ILE A 155 -2.73 -18.19 -3.27
N SER A 156 -1.44 -18.44 -3.43
CA SER A 156 -0.83 -19.73 -3.12
C SER A 156 0.57 -19.57 -2.55
N GLY A 157 0.95 -20.53 -1.69
CA GLY A 157 2.29 -20.59 -1.08
C GLY A 157 2.41 -19.76 0.20
N ALA A 158 3.23 -20.26 1.11
CA ALA A 158 3.45 -19.65 2.43
C ALA A 158 4.39 -18.43 2.40
N THR A 159 5.08 -18.20 1.28
CA THR A 159 5.95 -17.01 1.11
C THR A 159 5.11 -15.87 0.53
N PRO A 160 5.11 -14.68 1.17
CA PRO A 160 4.40 -13.53 0.64
C PRO A 160 4.86 -13.18 -0.78
N THR A 161 3.90 -13.01 -1.68
CA THR A 161 4.11 -12.66 -3.08
C THR A 161 3.30 -11.41 -3.40
N HIS A 162 3.79 -10.57 -4.30
CA HIS A 162 3.10 -9.37 -4.74
C HIS A 162 1.97 -9.72 -5.71
N TYR A 163 0.80 -9.16 -5.45
CA TYR A 163 -0.40 -9.26 -6.29
C TYR A 163 -0.89 -7.89 -6.73
N SER A 164 -1.49 -7.85 -7.90
CA SER A 164 -2.18 -6.67 -8.42
C SER A 164 -3.48 -7.08 -9.07
N VAL A 165 -4.54 -6.29 -8.85
CA VAL A 165 -5.84 -6.46 -9.50
C VAL A 165 -6.35 -5.13 -10.00
N ASP A 166 -6.76 -5.08 -11.27
CA ASP A 166 -7.21 -3.85 -11.91
C ASP A 166 -8.63 -3.46 -11.49
N ILE A 167 -8.86 -2.17 -11.41
CA ILE A 167 -10.15 -1.53 -11.22
C ILE A 167 -10.48 -0.79 -12.52
N PRO A 168 -11.56 -1.14 -13.24
CA PRO A 168 -11.93 -0.44 -14.46
C PRO A 168 -12.37 1.00 -14.18
N PRO A 169 -12.29 1.90 -15.17
CA PRO A 169 -12.80 3.25 -15.07
C PRO A 169 -14.27 3.27 -14.64
N SER A 170 -14.60 4.12 -13.68
CA SER A 170 -15.95 4.26 -13.15
C SER A 170 -16.21 5.69 -12.68
N ALA A 171 -17.36 6.26 -13.03
CA ALA A 171 -17.81 7.54 -12.52
C ALA A 171 -18.39 7.46 -11.08
N ASN A 172 -18.50 6.26 -10.52
CA ASN A 172 -19.02 6.04 -9.18
C ASN A 172 -18.02 6.47 -8.11
N THR A 173 -18.57 6.86 -6.96
CA THR A 173 -17.80 7.04 -5.72
C THR A 173 -18.24 5.98 -4.71
N TYR A 174 -17.28 5.52 -3.90
CA TYR A 174 -17.48 4.43 -2.97
C TYR A 174 -17.10 4.86 -1.55
N ASN A 175 -17.94 4.54 -0.59
CA ASN A 175 -17.75 4.82 0.83
C ASN A 175 -17.63 3.53 1.67
N SER A 176 -17.51 2.38 1.01
CA SER A 176 -17.28 1.09 1.62
C SER A 176 -16.33 0.28 0.75
N PHE A 177 -15.34 -0.34 1.37
CA PHE A 177 -14.32 -1.17 0.73
C PHE A 177 -14.17 -2.45 1.52
N LEU A 178 -14.42 -3.57 0.86
CA LEU A 178 -14.52 -4.90 1.46
C LEU A 178 -13.55 -5.86 0.80
N VAL A 179 -13.16 -6.90 1.54
CA VAL A 179 -12.46 -8.06 0.99
C VAL A 179 -13.16 -9.35 1.42
N TYR A 180 -13.15 -10.32 0.53
CA TYR A 180 -13.74 -11.63 0.75
C TYR A 180 -12.70 -12.72 0.51
N VAL A 181 -12.60 -13.66 1.44
CA VAL A 181 -11.90 -14.94 1.25
C VAL A 181 -12.93 -15.97 0.79
N VAL A 182 -12.65 -16.63 -0.32
CA VAL A 182 -13.62 -17.54 -0.95
C VAL A 182 -13.64 -18.90 -0.25
N GLU A 183 -12.47 -19.46 -0.01
CA GLU A 183 -12.29 -20.77 0.60
C GLU A 183 -12.50 -20.72 2.12
N GLU A 184 -13.19 -21.74 2.65
CA GLU A 184 -13.39 -21.90 4.09
C GLU A 184 -12.16 -22.55 4.76
N ASP A 185 -11.92 -22.19 6.02
CA ASP A 185 -10.84 -22.69 6.87
C ASP A 185 -9.42 -22.47 6.33
N VAL A 186 -9.25 -21.62 5.32
CA VAL A 186 -7.94 -21.20 4.83
C VAL A 186 -7.64 -19.78 5.32
N ALA A 187 -6.55 -19.66 6.11
CA ALA A 187 -6.06 -18.35 6.52
C ALA A 187 -5.24 -17.71 5.40
N VAL A 188 -5.65 -16.54 4.94
CA VAL A 188 -4.94 -15.74 3.94
C VAL A 188 -4.25 -14.58 4.65
N THR A 189 -2.93 -14.52 4.57
CA THR A 189 -2.18 -13.35 5.02
C THR A 189 -2.17 -12.31 3.92
N MET A 190 -2.59 -11.08 4.24
CA MET A 190 -2.49 -9.94 3.33
C MET A 190 -1.92 -8.73 4.06
N THR A 191 -0.87 -8.15 3.49
CA THR A 191 -0.21 -6.96 3.99
C THR A 191 0.03 -5.97 2.85
N GLN A 192 0.39 -4.73 3.16
CA GLN A 192 0.68 -3.70 2.16
C GLN A 192 -0.43 -3.55 1.11
N ILE A 193 -1.68 -3.53 1.59
CA ILE A 193 -2.81 -3.37 0.69
C ILE A 193 -2.94 -1.88 0.34
N HIS A 194 -2.84 -1.55 -0.94
CA HIS A 194 -2.93 -0.18 -1.43
C HIS A 194 -3.93 -0.09 -2.59
N THR A 195 -4.66 1.01 -2.64
CA THR A 195 -5.44 1.38 -3.83
C THR A 195 -4.69 2.45 -4.60
N HIS A 196 -4.60 2.26 -5.92
CA HIS A 196 -3.98 3.21 -6.83
C HIS A 196 -5.03 3.71 -7.82
N LYS A 197 -5.07 5.02 -8.05
CA LYS A 197 -5.91 5.63 -9.09
C LYS A 197 -5.06 5.86 -10.33
N PHE A 198 -5.61 5.58 -11.51
CA PHE A 198 -4.98 5.97 -12.76
C PHE A 198 -5.38 7.42 -13.11
N GLY A 199 -4.46 8.19 -13.62
CA GLY A 199 -4.72 9.53 -14.12
C GLY A 199 -4.94 9.54 -15.62
N PRO A 200 -5.36 10.68 -16.22
CA PRO A 200 -5.63 10.78 -17.66
C PRO A 200 -4.38 10.65 -18.56
N ALA A 201 -3.33 9.99 -18.15
CA ALA A 201 -2.05 9.54 -18.70
C ALA A 201 -0.83 10.37 -18.28
N PRO A 202 0.40 9.76 -18.17
CA PRO A 202 0.74 8.35 -18.04
C PRO A 202 1.17 7.98 -16.61
N GLY A 203 0.55 6.99 -16.01
CA GLY A 203 0.98 6.34 -14.78
C GLY A 203 0.00 6.48 -13.60
N PRO A 204 0.14 5.62 -12.58
CA PRO A 204 -0.72 5.67 -11.41
C PRO A 204 -0.61 7.03 -10.71
N VAL A 205 -1.75 7.68 -10.47
CA VAL A 205 -1.83 8.88 -9.64
C VAL A 205 -2.09 8.43 -8.21
N HIS A 206 -1.14 8.65 -7.34
CA HIS A 206 -1.31 8.41 -5.91
C HIS A 206 -2.11 9.55 -5.27
N ASP A 207 -2.89 9.24 -4.25
CA ASP A 207 -3.61 10.24 -3.46
C ASP A 207 -2.60 11.08 -2.65
N GLY A 208 -2.65 12.38 -2.83
CA GLY A 208 -1.77 13.36 -2.18
C GLY A 208 -0.63 13.86 -3.08
N PRO A 209 -0.04 15.00 -2.73
CA PRO A 209 1.11 15.53 -3.46
C PRO A 209 2.33 14.62 -3.26
N PRO A 210 3.15 14.39 -4.32
CA PRO A 210 4.37 13.61 -4.19
C PRO A 210 5.35 14.28 -3.22
N VAL A 211 6.03 13.46 -2.42
CA VAL A 211 7.09 13.93 -1.55
C VAL A 211 8.34 14.23 -2.39
N VAL A 212 8.91 15.41 -2.22
CA VAL A 212 10.17 15.82 -2.84
C VAL A 212 11.20 16.11 -1.74
N PHE A 213 12.35 15.45 -1.80
CA PHE A 213 13.47 15.66 -0.88
C PHE A 213 14.38 16.75 -1.41
N SER A 214 14.02 18.03 -1.22
CA SER A 214 14.80 19.16 -1.72
C SER A 214 15.92 19.63 -0.81
N GLY A 215 15.89 19.23 0.48
CA GLY A 215 16.96 19.52 1.43
C GLY A 215 18.13 18.55 1.25
N THR A 216 19.35 19.09 1.13
CA THR A 216 20.58 18.28 0.99
C THR A 216 21.42 18.38 2.26
N PHE A 217 22.10 17.29 2.61
CA PHE A 217 23.03 17.21 3.76
C PHE A 217 24.17 16.23 3.45
N GLY A 218 25.26 16.31 4.19
CA GLY A 218 26.40 15.40 4.06
C GLY A 218 27.08 15.44 2.68
N GLY A 219 26.97 16.57 1.95
CA GLY A 219 27.55 16.72 0.60
C GLY A 219 26.70 16.16 -0.54
N SER A 220 25.50 15.59 -0.26
CA SER A 220 24.61 15.11 -1.31
C SER A 220 24.12 16.24 -2.24
N VAL A 221 23.81 15.90 -3.48
CA VAL A 221 23.35 16.82 -4.52
C VAL A 221 21.96 16.42 -4.99
N TYR A 222 21.05 17.38 -5.08
CA TYR A 222 19.74 17.21 -5.69
C TYR A 222 19.62 18.09 -6.94
N ASP A 223 19.34 17.47 -8.08
CA ASP A 223 18.99 18.16 -9.34
C ASP A 223 17.46 18.18 -9.48
N SER A 224 16.87 19.34 -9.26
CA SER A 224 15.41 19.53 -9.32
C SER A 224 14.83 19.42 -10.73
N THR A 225 15.65 19.56 -11.79
CA THR A 225 15.20 19.46 -13.18
C THR A 225 15.07 17.99 -13.58
N ALA A 226 16.02 17.16 -13.17
CA ALA A 226 16.04 15.73 -13.46
C ALA A 226 15.42 14.86 -12.35
N ASN A 227 15.06 15.43 -11.19
CA ASN A 227 14.68 14.69 -9.97
C ASN A 227 15.71 13.63 -9.59
N THR A 228 17.00 13.97 -9.68
CA THR A 228 18.08 13.05 -9.38
C THR A 228 18.78 13.40 -8.06
N TYR A 229 19.14 12.35 -7.33
CA TYR A 229 19.82 12.41 -6.05
C TYR A 229 21.17 11.69 -6.17
N THR A 230 22.24 12.37 -5.79
CA THR A 230 23.60 11.81 -5.87
C THR A 230 24.31 12.00 -4.54
N LYS A 231 24.94 10.94 -4.05
CA LYS A 231 25.90 10.98 -2.97
C LYS A 231 27.30 10.98 -3.60
N PRO A 232 28.10 12.04 -3.41
CA PRO A 232 29.48 12.06 -3.89
C PRO A 232 30.36 11.11 -3.09
#